data_33235142c954573d95146350e8887151
#
_entry.id   33235142c954573d95146350e8887151
#
_cell.length_a   1.000
_cell.length_b   1.000
_cell.length_c   1.000
_cell.angle_alpha   90.00
_cell.angle_beta   90.00
_cell.angle_gamma   90.00
#
_symmetry.space_group_name_H-M   'P 1'
#
loop_
_entity.id
_entity.type
_entity.pdbx_description
1 polymer ?
#
loop_
_entity_poly.entity_id
_entity_poly.type
_entity_poly.pdbx_seq_one_letter_code
_entity_poly.pdbx_strand_id
1 'polypeptide(L)'
;KDAGTEEEMIKQDHMREGCVVLLGKVTCFLEDGDSRIFSTTETLLKSLAIPAASVQEAVARCLTPLFKYECLRKNAKTYVDRLLNQLTEGETYAERRGAALGLAGAIKGMSSKAFKEYGINEFIEKAAQSNSAMAREGAMLILEALFDTLTFMFEPYVVRFLPLLLENFSYKDEGVREAAKGASRSVMRNLSPHGVKLVMPKVLEGLMDPRWRTKQVAIQMLGSMAYCSPQSLSSCLPRIVPVLTESCNDAQTAIQESARAALLDIGNVIRTPEIADLQDVLVRALTEPHRYTSSALKTLTETSFHHTIDAPSLSLIIPILMRGLMDRSTDTKKKAALIVGNICSLANKADVMPYLSKLLPPLKKCLMDPLPDVRAVAAHSIGMLGHEVGEEEMKDVMEWLIEKVYEDSTVAERSGAAQGLADLLASVNETRFHQVLDELLKNSSHPRACVREGVLWTISFLPSTLGDHFTALIPVILPSIVSGLADESDMVAEVALRAGQVIVKNFAKSELSVVLPPIKSAMMDDDWRIRQSSIQLMGELLYTLGHTKAVGISEDENDTGLSNDAVELRLQNELGMQTWTE
;
A
#
# COMPACT_ATOMS: atom_id res chain seq x y z
N LYS A 1 -28.69 -7.70 48.49
CA LYS A 1 -29.61 -8.87 48.31
C LYS A 1 -29.50 -9.48 46.90
N ASP A 2 -28.99 -8.75 45.92
CA ASP A 2 -28.97 -9.21 44.50
C ASP A 2 -27.78 -10.11 44.13
N ALA A 3 -26.63 -9.96 44.81
CA ALA A 3 -25.44 -10.76 44.51
C ALA A 3 -25.56 -12.27 44.84
N GLY A 4 -26.31 -12.62 45.94
CA GLY A 4 -26.55 -14.02 46.32
C GLY A 4 -27.48 -14.78 45.36
N THR A 5 -28.40 -14.10 44.73
CA THR A 5 -29.30 -14.70 43.72
C THR A 5 -28.61 -14.94 42.40
N GLU A 6 -27.66 -14.10 42.02
CA GLU A 6 -26.89 -14.22 40.78
C GLU A 6 -25.90 -15.42 40.83
N GLU A 7 -25.22 -15.61 41.97
CA GLU A 7 -24.35 -16.79 42.19
C GLU A 7 -25.13 -18.11 42.21
N GLU A 8 -26.33 -18.11 42.76
CA GLU A 8 -27.21 -19.29 42.76
C GLU A 8 -27.70 -19.63 41.35
N MET A 9 -28.04 -18.62 40.55
CA MET A 9 -28.43 -18.80 39.13
C MET A 9 -27.28 -19.38 38.33
N ILE A 10 -26.05 -18.84 38.47
CA ILE A 10 -24.87 -19.34 37.78
C ILE A 10 -24.59 -20.82 38.16
N LYS A 11 -24.68 -21.19 39.45
CA LYS A 11 -24.56 -22.60 39.90
C LYS A 11 -25.62 -23.50 39.27
N GLN A 12 -26.86 -23.06 39.19
CA GLN A 12 -27.94 -23.82 38.56
C GLN A 12 -27.67 -24.04 37.05
N ASP A 13 -27.18 -23.01 36.36
CA ASP A 13 -26.88 -23.10 34.93
C ASP A 13 -25.69 -24.03 34.66
N HIS A 14 -24.65 -24.01 35.50
CA HIS A 14 -23.57 -25.00 35.42
C HIS A 14 -24.04 -26.43 35.69
N MET A 15 -24.95 -26.65 36.66
CA MET A 15 -25.55 -27.97 36.86
C MET A 15 -26.37 -28.42 35.65
N ARG A 16 -27.18 -27.54 35.08
CA ARG A 16 -27.97 -27.82 33.86
C ARG A 16 -27.05 -28.17 32.69
N GLU A 17 -25.98 -27.41 32.49
CA GLU A 17 -25.00 -27.67 31.46
C GLU A 17 -24.35 -29.05 31.65
N GLY A 18 -23.94 -29.39 32.85
CA GLY A 18 -23.39 -30.72 33.20
C GLY A 18 -24.37 -31.84 32.88
N CYS A 19 -25.65 -31.69 33.28
CA CYS A 19 -26.69 -32.66 32.97
C CYS A 19 -26.94 -32.82 31.45
N VAL A 20 -26.95 -31.73 30.69
CA VAL A 20 -27.09 -31.73 29.23
C VAL A 20 -25.93 -32.46 28.56
N VAL A 21 -24.70 -32.17 28.96
CA VAL A 21 -23.50 -32.82 28.41
C VAL A 21 -23.50 -34.31 28.72
N LEU A 22 -23.80 -34.72 29.97
CA LEU A 22 -23.90 -36.13 30.33
C LEU A 22 -24.98 -36.85 29.54
N LEU A 23 -26.18 -36.29 29.48
CA LEU A 23 -27.32 -36.86 28.72
C LEU A 23 -26.97 -37.05 27.25
N GLY A 24 -26.38 -36.02 26.61
CA GLY A 24 -25.95 -36.08 25.21
C GLY A 24 -24.86 -37.13 24.98
N LYS A 25 -23.86 -37.21 25.88
CA LYS A 25 -22.79 -38.20 25.76
C LYS A 25 -23.27 -39.62 25.94
N VAL A 26 -24.08 -39.87 26.96
CA VAL A 26 -24.64 -41.21 27.21
C VAL A 26 -25.49 -41.68 26.04
N THR A 27 -26.30 -40.80 25.43
CA THR A 27 -27.14 -41.12 24.28
C THR A 27 -26.32 -41.55 23.06
N CYS A 28 -25.08 -41.03 22.90
CA CYS A 28 -24.19 -41.42 21.80
C CYS A 28 -23.72 -42.91 21.86
N PHE A 29 -23.93 -43.60 22.96
CA PHE A 29 -23.61 -45.05 23.12
C PHE A 29 -24.82 -45.96 22.87
N LEU A 30 -25.99 -45.40 22.59
CA LEU A 30 -27.20 -46.20 22.27
C LEU A 30 -27.12 -46.66 20.80
N GLU A 31 -27.78 -47.80 20.52
CA GLU A 31 -27.91 -48.33 19.17
C GLU A 31 -28.92 -47.50 18.36
N ASP A 32 -28.69 -47.40 17.04
CA ASP A 32 -29.59 -46.65 16.16
C ASP A 32 -31.00 -47.28 16.17
N GLY A 33 -32.02 -46.44 16.41
CA GLY A 33 -33.41 -46.84 16.54
C GLY A 33 -33.89 -47.04 17.98
N ASP A 34 -33.03 -46.89 19.01
CA ASP A 34 -33.48 -46.92 20.42
C ASP A 34 -34.43 -45.74 20.70
N SER A 35 -35.58 -46.04 21.33
CA SER A 35 -36.60 -45.04 21.65
C SER A 35 -36.10 -43.91 22.57
N ARG A 36 -35.09 -44.19 23.38
CA ARG A 36 -34.45 -43.21 24.28
C ARG A 36 -33.75 -42.09 23.52
N ILE A 37 -33.28 -42.35 22.29
CA ILE A 37 -32.67 -41.31 21.44
C ILE A 37 -33.71 -40.20 21.14
N PHE A 38 -34.93 -40.55 20.79
CA PHE A 38 -36.00 -39.57 20.54
C PHE A 38 -36.38 -38.79 21.79
N SER A 39 -36.56 -39.49 22.94
CA SER A 39 -36.90 -38.88 24.22
C SER A 39 -35.82 -37.89 24.68
N THR A 40 -34.52 -38.26 24.54
CA THR A 40 -33.41 -37.41 24.86
C THR A 40 -33.36 -36.19 23.94
N THR A 41 -33.51 -36.38 22.63
CA THR A 41 -33.52 -35.29 21.66
C THR A 41 -34.63 -34.28 21.96
N GLU A 42 -35.82 -34.72 22.30
CA GLU A 42 -36.93 -33.86 22.72
C GLU A 42 -36.61 -33.08 24.01
N THR A 43 -35.96 -33.71 24.99
CA THR A 43 -35.53 -33.04 26.23
C THR A 43 -34.47 -31.98 25.96
N LEU A 44 -33.49 -32.27 25.10
CA LEU A 44 -32.47 -31.34 24.67
C LEU A 44 -33.08 -30.16 23.92
N LEU A 45 -34.02 -30.39 22.99
CA LEU A 45 -34.70 -29.33 22.25
C LEU A 45 -35.53 -28.42 23.18
N LYS A 46 -36.18 -28.96 24.21
CA LYS A 46 -36.85 -28.14 25.23
C LYS A 46 -35.88 -27.28 26.04
N SER A 47 -34.70 -27.80 26.31
CA SER A 47 -33.67 -27.07 27.07
C SER A 47 -33.10 -25.88 26.29
N LEU A 48 -33.28 -25.78 24.98
CA LEU A 48 -32.89 -24.61 24.18
C LEU A 48 -33.62 -23.32 24.56
N ALA A 49 -34.83 -23.41 25.14
CA ALA A 49 -35.60 -22.27 25.60
C ALA A 49 -35.03 -21.64 26.91
N ILE A 50 -34.09 -22.29 27.59
CA ILE A 50 -33.49 -21.79 28.83
C ILE A 50 -32.60 -20.60 28.50
N PRO A 51 -32.74 -19.45 29.23
CA PRO A 51 -31.96 -18.22 28.96
C PRO A 51 -30.52 -18.28 29.50
N ALA A 52 -29.85 -19.42 29.34
CA ALA A 52 -28.45 -19.64 29.71
C ALA A 52 -27.62 -20.00 28.47
N ALA A 53 -26.68 -19.13 28.13
CA ALA A 53 -25.88 -19.27 26.91
C ALA A 53 -25.06 -20.58 26.91
N SER A 54 -24.42 -20.94 28.05
CA SER A 54 -23.64 -22.16 28.20
C SER A 54 -24.47 -23.42 28.00
N VAL A 55 -25.71 -23.43 28.50
CA VAL A 55 -26.65 -24.56 28.35
C VAL A 55 -27.06 -24.72 26.87
N GLN A 56 -27.43 -23.63 26.20
CA GLN A 56 -27.80 -23.63 24.77
C GLN A 56 -26.67 -24.13 23.88
N GLU A 57 -25.44 -23.69 24.11
CA GLU A 57 -24.25 -24.13 23.39
C GLU A 57 -23.90 -25.60 23.67
N ALA A 58 -24.07 -26.05 24.91
CA ALA A 58 -23.90 -27.46 25.27
C ALA A 58 -24.94 -28.35 24.53
N VAL A 59 -26.19 -27.92 24.49
CA VAL A 59 -27.24 -28.62 23.71
C VAL A 59 -26.87 -28.70 22.24
N ALA A 60 -26.47 -27.60 21.61
CA ALA A 60 -26.06 -27.58 20.20
C ALA A 60 -24.92 -28.58 19.91
N ARG A 61 -23.90 -28.62 20.81
CA ARG A 61 -22.82 -29.59 20.73
C ARG A 61 -23.28 -31.03 20.86
N CYS A 62 -24.29 -31.31 21.70
CA CYS A 62 -24.86 -32.64 21.88
C CYS A 62 -25.75 -33.07 20.69
N LEU A 63 -26.47 -32.14 20.07
CA LEU A 63 -27.29 -32.43 18.88
C LEU A 63 -26.47 -32.87 17.67
N THR A 64 -25.24 -32.35 17.52
CA THR A 64 -24.37 -32.69 16.38
C THR A 64 -24.12 -34.20 16.22
N PRO A 65 -23.65 -34.96 17.21
CA PRO A 65 -23.53 -36.42 17.08
C PRO A 65 -24.85 -37.15 17.00
N LEU A 66 -25.91 -36.65 17.65
CA LEU A 66 -27.23 -37.28 17.62
C LEU A 66 -27.85 -37.26 16.22
N PHE A 67 -27.77 -36.16 15.48
CA PHE A 67 -28.27 -36.09 14.11
C PHE A 67 -27.42 -36.87 13.09
N LYS A 68 -26.43 -37.65 13.52
CA LYS A 68 -25.77 -38.68 12.70
C LYS A 68 -26.55 -39.98 12.68
N TYR A 69 -27.43 -40.24 13.66
CA TYR A 69 -28.28 -41.42 13.69
C TYR A 69 -29.30 -41.40 12.55
N GLU A 70 -29.48 -42.54 11.89
CA GLU A 70 -30.39 -42.65 10.75
C GLU A 70 -31.85 -42.47 11.16
N CYS A 71 -32.22 -42.95 12.35
CA CYS A 71 -33.56 -42.81 12.92
C CYS A 71 -33.97 -41.33 13.08
N LEU A 72 -33.07 -40.47 13.53
CA LEU A 72 -33.30 -39.01 13.65
C LEU A 72 -33.29 -38.32 12.28
N ARG A 73 -32.47 -38.76 11.35
CA ARG A 73 -32.43 -38.21 9.99
C ARG A 73 -33.74 -38.44 9.23
N LYS A 74 -34.38 -39.58 9.39
CA LYS A 74 -35.69 -39.85 8.79
C LYS A 74 -36.76 -38.87 9.26
N ASN A 75 -36.66 -38.38 10.49
CA ASN A 75 -37.58 -37.43 11.10
C ASN A 75 -37.02 -35.98 11.15
N ALA A 76 -35.88 -35.73 10.53
CA ALA A 76 -35.18 -34.47 10.66
C ALA A 76 -36.01 -33.25 10.21
N LYS A 77 -36.87 -33.42 9.18
CA LYS A 77 -37.75 -32.36 8.69
C LYS A 77 -38.62 -31.77 9.80
N THR A 78 -39.24 -32.64 10.62
CA THR A 78 -40.10 -32.19 11.74
C THR A 78 -39.34 -31.35 12.76
N TYR A 79 -38.10 -31.75 13.09
CA TYR A 79 -37.25 -31.01 14.02
C TYR A 79 -36.76 -29.69 13.42
N VAL A 80 -36.37 -29.71 12.15
CA VAL A 80 -35.93 -28.51 11.43
C VAL A 80 -37.08 -27.50 11.31
N ASP A 81 -38.26 -27.93 10.85
CA ASP A 81 -39.43 -27.06 10.71
C ASP A 81 -39.83 -26.44 12.07
N ARG A 82 -39.77 -27.22 13.14
CA ARG A 82 -40.02 -26.70 14.50
C ARG A 82 -39.03 -25.63 14.92
N LEU A 83 -37.72 -25.86 14.70
CA LEU A 83 -36.69 -24.88 15.04
C LEU A 83 -36.80 -23.63 14.16
N LEU A 84 -37.10 -23.76 12.88
CA LEU A 84 -37.34 -22.63 11.98
C LEU A 84 -38.55 -21.78 12.42
N ASN A 85 -39.64 -22.41 12.88
CA ASN A 85 -40.80 -21.69 13.43
C ASN A 85 -40.42 -20.96 14.73
N GLN A 86 -39.67 -21.60 15.61
CA GLN A 86 -39.18 -20.95 16.85
C GLN A 86 -38.26 -19.77 16.57
N LEU A 87 -37.51 -19.78 15.47
CA LEU A 87 -36.69 -18.62 15.06
C LEU A 87 -37.51 -17.39 14.69
N THR A 88 -38.70 -17.56 14.12
CA THR A 88 -39.52 -16.45 13.62
C THR A 88 -40.66 -16.07 14.56
N GLU A 89 -41.17 -17.03 15.38
CA GLU A 89 -42.36 -16.91 16.23
C GLU A 89 -42.01 -16.93 17.74
N GLY A 90 -40.78 -17.31 18.11
CA GLY A 90 -40.33 -17.35 19.51
C GLY A 90 -40.52 -15.99 20.19
N GLU A 91 -41.20 -15.95 21.34
CA GLU A 91 -41.52 -14.71 22.03
C GLU A 91 -40.26 -14.05 22.65
N THR A 92 -39.37 -14.88 23.18
CA THR A 92 -38.16 -14.38 23.87
C THR A 92 -36.90 -14.45 23.00
N TYR A 93 -35.95 -13.56 23.25
CA TYR A 93 -34.63 -13.63 22.64
C TYR A 93 -33.96 -15.00 22.89
N ALA A 94 -34.10 -15.54 24.11
CA ALA A 94 -33.49 -16.80 24.47
C ALA A 94 -34.04 -17.98 23.63
N GLU A 95 -35.33 -18.01 23.37
CA GLU A 95 -35.94 -19.04 22.50
C GLU A 95 -35.42 -18.95 21.07
N ARG A 96 -35.35 -17.73 20.49
CA ARG A 96 -34.83 -17.53 19.13
C ARG A 96 -33.36 -17.91 19.02
N ARG A 97 -32.53 -17.47 20.01
CA ARG A 97 -31.10 -17.82 20.06
C ARG A 97 -30.89 -19.34 20.24
N GLY A 98 -31.64 -19.95 21.15
CA GLY A 98 -31.56 -21.39 21.34
C GLY A 98 -31.95 -22.17 20.09
N ALA A 99 -33.03 -21.78 19.41
CA ALA A 99 -33.45 -22.39 18.14
C ALA A 99 -32.36 -22.26 17.07
N ALA A 100 -31.70 -21.09 16.97
CA ALA A 100 -30.57 -20.86 16.06
C ALA A 100 -29.40 -21.83 16.33
N LEU A 101 -28.96 -21.93 17.58
CA LEU A 101 -27.88 -22.82 17.99
C LEU A 101 -28.24 -24.29 17.78
N GLY A 102 -29.47 -24.70 18.16
CA GLY A 102 -29.99 -26.06 17.98
C GLY A 102 -30.02 -26.46 16.50
N LEU A 103 -30.50 -25.56 15.64
CA LEU A 103 -30.56 -25.81 14.19
C LEU A 103 -29.12 -25.91 13.60
N ALA A 104 -28.21 -25.05 13.98
CA ALA A 104 -26.83 -25.11 13.53
C ALA A 104 -26.12 -26.42 13.96
N GLY A 105 -26.36 -26.87 15.21
CA GLY A 105 -25.87 -28.15 15.71
C GLY A 105 -26.45 -29.35 14.95
N ALA A 106 -27.76 -29.37 14.66
CA ALA A 106 -28.41 -30.40 13.87
C ALA A 106 -27.89 -30.48 12.43
N ILE A 107 -27.76 -29.32 11.75
CA ILE A 107 -27.20 -29.24 10.40
C ILE A 107 -25.77 -29.78 10.34
N LYS A 108 -24.92 -29.44 11.31
CA LYS A 108 -23.55 -29.97 11.40
C LYS A 108 -23.52 -31.50 11.49
N GLY A 109 -24.50 -32.09 12.17
CA GLY A 109 -24.68 -33.56 12.26
C GLY A 109 -25.16 -34.20 10.96
N MET A 110 -26.05 -33.52 10.22
CA MET A 110 -26.65 -34.03 9.00
C MET A 110 -25.80 -33.91 7.75
N SER A 111 -24.95 -32.91 7.64
CA SER A 111 -24.12 -32.54 6.48
C SER A 111 -24.64 -31.28 5.75
N SER A 112 -23.75 -30.64 4.98
CA SER A 112 -24.08 -29.42 4.20
C SER A 112 -25.21 -29.58 3.18
N LYS A 113 -25.55 -30.82 2.75
CA LYS A 113 -26.67 -31.07 1.86
C LYS A 113 -28.02 -30.65 2.46
N ALA A 114 -28.13 -30.66 3.80
CA ALA A 114 -29.32 -30.25 4.54
C ALA A 114 -29.77 -28.81 4.22
N PHE A 115 -28.85 -27.91 3.84
CA PHE A 115 -29.21 -26.54 3.43
C PHE A 115 -30.16 -26.48 2.26
N LYS A 116 -29.93 -27.32 1.23
CA LYS A 116 -30.80 -27.39 0.05
C LYS A 116 -32.03 -28.25 0.32
N GLU A 117 -31.85 -29.36 1.03
CA GLU A 117 -32.89 -30.33 1.30
C GLU A 117 -34.05 -29.73 2.12
N TYR A 118 -33.73 -28.91 3.11
CA TYR A 118 -34.72 -28.28 3.99
C TYR A 118 -34.99 -26.80 3.66
N GLY A 119 -34.48 -26.28 2.54
CA GLY A 119 -34.76 -24.92 2.09
C GLY A 119 -34.28 -23.83 3.06
N ILE A 120 -33.21 -24.08 3.81
CA ILE A 120 -32.73 -23.18 4.91
C ILE A 120 -32.25 -21.84 4.35
N ASN A 121 -31.61 -21.85 3.18
CA ASN A 121 -31.13 -20.62 2.56
C ASN A 121 -32.29 -19.67 2.19
N GLU A 122 -33.31 -20.22 1.57
CA GLU A 122 -34.50 -19.49 1.16
C GLU A 122 -35.30 -18.99 2.37
N PHE A 123 -35.32 -19.78 3.46
CA PHE A 123 -35.92 -19.35 4.73
C PHE A 123 -35.16 -18.14 5.32
N ILE A 124 -33.83 -18.19 5.42
CA ILE A 124 -33.02 -17.09 5.96
C ILE A 124 -33.23 -15.81 5.15
N GLU A 125 -33.25 -15.89 3.80
CA GLU A 125 -33.49 -14.74 2.94
C GLU A 125 -34.89 -14.12 3.18
N LYS A 126 -35.94 -14.94 3.23
CA LYS A 126 -37.29 -14.44 3.50
C LYS A 126 -37.42 -13.84 4.90
N ALA A 127 -36.86 -14.49 5.91
CA ALA A 127 -36.90 -14.00 7.28
C ALA A 127 -36.12 -12.70 7.45
N ALA A 128 -34.92 -12.58 6.84
CA ALA A 128 -34.07 -11.39 6.88
C ALA A 128 -34.69 -10.16 6.18
N GLN A 129 -35.64 -10.38 5.26
CA GLN A 129 -36.36 -9.32 4.54
C GLN A 129 -37.80 -9.13 5.05
N SER A 130 -38.22 -9.89 6.06
CA SER A 130 -39.56 -9.80 6.66
C SER A 130 -39.85 -8.43 7.28
N ASN A 131 -41.11 -8.07 7.37
CA ASN A 131 -41.56 -6.90 8.12
C ASN A 131 -41.54 -7.10 9.66
N SER A 132 -41.45 -8.36 10.11
CA SER A 132 -41.38 -8.75 11.52
C SER A 132 -39.95 -8.57 12.05
N ALA A 133 -39.77 -7.80 13.13
CA ALA A 133 -38.50 -7.66 13.81
C ALA A 133 -37.98 -8.99 14.37
N MET A 134 -38.87 -9.79 14.94
CA MET A 134 -38.55 -11.13 15.48
C MET A 134 -37.99 -12.08 14.40
N ALA A 135 -38.63 -12.10 13.23
CA ALA A 135 -38.16 -12.92 12.11
C ALA A 135 -36.79 -12.45 11.58
N ARG A 136 -36.57 -11.13 11.48
CA ARG A 136 -35.24 -10.57 11.08
C ARG A 136 -34.18 -10.91 12.11
N GLU A 137 -34.49 -10.73 13.39
CA GLU A 137 -33.55 -11.07 14.49
C GLU A 137 -33.20 -12.56 14.46
N GLY A 138 -34.20 -13.44 14.32
CA GLY A 138 -34.00 -14.90 14.17
C GLY A 138 -33.09 -15.23 12.97
N ALA A 139 -33.29 -14.57 11.83
CA ALA A 139 -32.43 -14.73 10.65
C ALA A 139 -30.98 -14.30 10.90
N MET A 140 -30.74 -13.26 11.69
CA MET A 140 -29.37 -12.85 12.06
C MET A 140 -28.75 -13.82 13.06
N LEU A 141 -29.52 -14.29 14.05
CA LEU A 141 -29.06 -15.28 15.04
C LEU A 141 -28.69 -16.61 14.40
N ILE A 142 -29.48 -17.11 13.42
CA ILE A 142 -29.11 -18.36 12.72
C ILE A 142 -27.84 -18.17 11.88
N LEU A 143 -27.63 -17.03 11.24
CA LEU A 143 -26.39 -16.75 10.52
C LEU A 143 -25.18 -16.77 11.47
N GLU A 144 -25.27 -16.11 12.64
CA GLU A 144 -24.25 -16.16 13.68
C GLU A 144 -23.92 -17.60 14.08
N ALA A 145 -24.97 -18.38 14.45
CA ALA A 145 -24.80 -19.76 14.89
C ALA A 145 -24.21 -20.68 13.80
N LEU A 146 -24.58 -20.49 12.54
CA LEU A 146 -24.05 -21.27 11.42
C LEU A 146 -22.58 -20.96 11.16
N PHE A 147 -22.19 -19.69 11.19
CA PHE A 147 -20.78 -19.30 11.02
C PHE A 147 -19.90 -19.85 12.14
N ASP A 148 -20.36 -19.78 13.39
CA ASP A 148 -19.60 -20.28 14.54
C ASP A 148 -19.54 -21.81 14.59
N THR A 149 -20.61 -22.48 14.16
CA THR A 149 -20.72 -23.95 14.24
C THR A 149 -20.06 -24.66 13.06
N LEU A 150 -20.25 -24.15 11.84
CA LEU A 150 -19.80 -24.80 10.59
C LEU A 150 -18.48 -24.24 10.07
N THR A 151 -18.09 -23.03 10.52
CA THR A 151 -16.83 -22.38 10.13
C THR A 151 -16.63 -22.37 8.60
N PHE A 152 -15.52 -22.91 8.09
CA PHE A 152 -15.18 -22.94 6.66
C PHE A 152 -16.22 -23.64 5.76
N MET A 153 -17.04 -24.56 6.30
CA MET A 153 -18.08 -25.22 5.51
C MET A 153 -19.21 -24.27 5.10
N PHE A 154 -19.41 -23.17 5.84
CA PHE A 154 -20.42 -22.17 5.55
C PHE A 154 -19.88 -20.97 4.76
N GLU A 155 -18.57 -20.83 4.65
CA GLU A 155 -17.91 -19.72 3.95
C GLU A 155 -18.44 -19.45 2.52
N PRO A 156 -18.71 -20.45 1.66
CA PRO A 156 -19.25 -20.21 0.32
C PRO A 156 -20.59 -19.46 0.30
N TYR A 157 -21.34 -19.49 1.38
CA TYR A 157 -22.64 -18.81 1.50
C TYR A 157 -22.52 -17.37 2.00
N VAL A 158 -21.35 -16.94 2.49
CA VAL A 158 -21.12 -15.58 3.01
C VAL A 158 -21.52 -14.50 2.01
N VAL A 159 -21.06 -14.64 0.77
CA VAL A 159 -21.32 -13.65 -0.29
C VAL A 159 -22.81 -13.46 -0.55
N ARG A 160 -23.59 -14.52 -0.39
CA ARG A 160 -25.07 -14.52 -0.54
C ARG A 160 -25.76 -13.77 0.59
N PHE A 161 -25.31 -13.97 1.84
CA PHE A 161 -25.96 -13.41 3.03
C PHE A 161 -25.43 -12.05 3.46
N LEU A 162 -24.24 -11.66 3.02
CA LEU A 162 -23.63 -10.39 3.40
C LEU A 162 -24.49 -9.16 3.06
N PRO A 163 -25.15 -9.05 1.88
CA PRO A 163 -26.04 -7.93 1.60
C PRO A 163 -27.21 -7.83 2.59
N LEU A 164 -27.75 -8.98 3.03
CA LEU A 164 -28.82 -9.04 4.04
C LEU A 164 -28.33 -8.59 5.42
N LEU A 165 -27.10 -8.95 5.79
CA LEU A 165 -26.46 -8.45 7.01
C LEU A 165 -26.33 -6.93 6.95
N LEU A 166 -25.78 -6.39 5.84
CA LEU A 166 -25.57 -4.95 5.64
C LEU A 166 -26.91 -4.18 5.71
N GLU A 167 -27.99 -4.72 5.16
CA GLU A 167 -29.33 -4.10 5.24
C GLU A 167 -29.83 -4.03 6.69
N ASN A 168 -29.66 -5.10 7.48
CA ASN A 168 -30.20 -5.23 8.82
C ASN A 168 -29.46 -4.41 9.87
N PHE A 169 -28.22 -3.94 9.61
CA PHE A 169 -27.53 -3.00 10.49
C PHE A 169 -28.26 -1.66 10.66
N SER A 170 -29.06 -1.26 9.70
CA SER A 170 -29.80 0.01 9.73
C SER A 170 -31.29 -0.19 10.02
N TYR A 171 -31.68 -1.39 10.42
CA TYR A 171 -33.08 -1.64 10.75
C TYR A 171 -33.52 -0.84 12.00
N LYS A 172 -34.82 -0.51 12.07
CA LYS A 172 -35.39 0.33 13.14
C LYS A 172 -35.26 -0.29 14.53
N ASP A 173 -35.40 -1.61 14.63
CA ASP A 173 -35.34 -2.35 15.88
C ASP A 173 -33.91 -2.59 16.34
N GLU A 174 -33.64 -2.43 17.65
CA GLU A 174 -32.33 -2.55 18.24
C GLU A 174 -31.85 -4.01 18.33
N GLY A 175 -32.75 -4.95 18.65
CA GLY A 175 -32.45 -6.38 18.73
C GLY A 175 -31.94 -6.91 17.40
N VAL A 176 -32.58 -6.52 16.29
CA VAL A 176 -32.14 -6.87 14.93
C VAL A 176 -30.73 -6.32 14.65
N ARG A 177 -30.46 -5.07 15.01
CA ARG A 177 -29.13 -4.48 14.78
C ARG A 177 -28.04 -5.17 15.58
N GLU A 178 -28.30 -5.50 16.86
CA GLU A 178 -27.32 -6.21 17.69
C GLU A 178 -27.09 -7.65 17.21
N ALA A 179 -28.14 -8.37 16.82
CA ALA A 179 -28.01 -9.70 16.20
C ALA A 179 -27.22 -9.64 14.89
N ALA A 180 -27.45 -8.64 14.04
CA ALA A 180 -26.67 -8.43 12.81
C ALA A 180 -25.18 -8.14 13.11
N LYS A 181 -24.86 -7.35 14.14
CA LYS A 181 -23.49 -7.13 14.59
C LYS A 181 -22.83 -8.41 15.11
N GLY A 182 -23.57 -9.23 15.87
CA GLY A 182 -23.13 -10.56 16.31
C GLY A 182 -22.75 -11.44 15.14
N ALA A 183 -23.67 -11.58 14.17
CA ALA A 183 -23.43 -12.35 12.94
C ALA A 183 -22.20 -11.82 12.15
N SER A 184 -22.05 -10.51 12.02
CA SER A 184 -20.90 -9.91 11.34
C SER A 184 -19.57 -10.24 12.02
N ARG A 185 -19.52 -10.20 13.36
CA ARG A 185 -18.33 -10.60 14.13
C ARG A 185 -17.99 -12.07 13.93
N SER A 186 -19.00 -12.95 13.91
CA SER A 186 -18.81 -14.38 13.65
C SER A 186 -18.32 -14.65 12.24
N VAL A 187 -18.85 -13.94 11.22
CA VAL A 187 -18.32 -13.97 9.85
C VAL A 187 -16.84 -13.61 9.85
N MET A 188 -16.46 -12.46 10.40
CA MET A 188 -15.07 -11.99 10.37
C MET A 188 -14.12 -12.94 11.10
N ARG A 189 -14.52 -13.48 12.25
CA ARG A 189 -13.70 -14.41 13.03
C ARG A 189 -13.39 -15.73 12.31
N ASN A 190 -14.31 -16.20 11.48
CA ASN A 190 -14.25 -17.51 10.83
C ASN A 190 -13.90 -17.45 9.33
N LEU A 191 -13.58 -16.26 8.79
CA LEU A 191 -13.33 -16.07 7.37
C LEU A 191 -11.90 -16.49 7.00
N SER A 192 -11.74 -17.28 5.94
CA SER A 192 -10.44 -17.63 5.39
C SER A 192 -9.82 -16.48 4.56
N PRO A 193 -8.50 -16.54 4.27
CA PRO A 193 -7.87 -15.59 3.36
C PRO A 193 -8.55 -15.48 1.98
N HIS A 194 -9.09 -16.58 1.47
CA HIS A 194 -9.83 -16.59 0.22
C HIS A 194 -11.20 -15.91 0.37
N GLY A 195 -11.90 -16.20 1.47
CA GLY A 195 -13.18 -15.58 1.80
C GLY A 195 -13.09 -14.07 1.93
N VAL A 196 -11.99 -13.53 2.49
CA VAL A 196 -11.74 -12.08 2.54
C VAL A 196 -11.82 -11.44 1.15
N LYS A 197 -11.18 -12.05 0.13
CA LYS A 197 -11.21 -11.54 -1.25
C LYS A 197 -12.62 -11.56 -1.85
N LEU A 198 -13.41 -12.57 -1.52
CA LEU A 198 -14.79 -12.70 -2.02
C LEU A 198 -15.74 -11.71 -1.36
N VAL A 199 -15.56 -11.44 -0.07
CA VAL A 199 -16.41 -10.56 0.75
C VAL A 199 -16.09 -9.09 0.52
N MET A 200 -14.83 -8.77 0.25
CA MET A 200 -14.32 -7.39 0.12
C MET A 200 -15.16 -6.49 -0.81
N PRO A 201 -15.54 -6.90 -2.04
CA PRO A 201 -16.32 -6.03 -2.93
C PRO A 201 -17.65 -5.61 -2.29
N LYS A 202 -18.33 -6.52 -1.60
CA LYS A 202 -19.61 -6.25 -0.93
C LYS A 202 -19.47 -5.36 0.30
N VAL A 203 -18.40 -5.50 1.06
CA VAL A 203 -18.11 -4.62 2.20
C VAL A 203 -17.79 -3.20 1.70
N LEU A 204 -17.04 -3.08 0.60
CA LEU A 204 -16.76 -1.77 -0.04
C LEU A 204 -18.04 -1.12 -0.58
N GLU A 205 -19.02 -1.88 -1.11
CA GLU A 205 -20.34 -1.36 -1.46
C GLU A 205 -21.06 -0.81 -0.21
N GLY A 206 -20.94 -1.48 0.94
CA GLY A 206 -21.50 -1.02 2.21
C GLY A 206 -20.93 0.31 2.72
N LEU A 207 -19.70 0.66 2.34
CA LEU A 207 -19.10 1.97 2.65
C LEU A 207 -19.77 3.13 1.91
N MET A 208 -20.37 2.85 0.76
CA MET A 208 -21.07 3.83 -0.07
C MET A 208 -22.58 3.91 0.25
N ASP A 209 -23.05 3.13 1.23
CA ASP A 209 -24.46 3.15 1.65
C ASP A 209 -24.80 4.51 2.29
N PRO A 210 -25.92 5.14 1.93
CA PRO A 210 -26.36 6.42 2.54
C PRO A 210 -26.72 6.28 4.02
N ARG A 211 -27.00 5.09 4.49
CA ARG A 211 -27.31 4.82 5.90
C ARG A 211 -26.03 4.73 6.73
N TRP A 212 -25.83 5.68 7.60
CA TRP A 212 -24.60 5.80 8.39
C TRP A 212 -24.27 4.55 9.24
N ARG A 213 -25.29 3.82 9.75
CA ARG A 213 -25.05 2.60 10.54
C ARG A 213 -24.48 1.47 9.68
N THR A 214 -24.95 1.31 8.46
CA THR A 214 -24.40 0.34 7.50
C THR A 214 -22.96 0.68 7.18
N LYS A 215 -22.68 1.94 6.88
CA LYS A 215 -21.32 2.46 6.65
C LYS A 215 -20.41 2.20 7.85
N GLN A 216 -20.86 2.49 9.07
CA GLN A 216 -20.11 2.25 10.30
C GLN A 216 -19.70 0.79 10.46
N VAL A 217 -20.63 -0.14 10.29
CA VAL A 217 -20.33 -1.57 10.47
C VAL A 217 -19.45 -2.09 9.33
N ALA A 218 -19.64 -1.63 8.10
CA ALA A 218 -18.74 -1.95 7.00
C ALA A 218 -17.29 -1.55 7.32
N ILE A 219 -17.09 -0.37 7.92
CA ILE A 219 -15.77 0.10 8.39
C ILE A 219 -15.21 -0.85 9.48
N GLN A 220 -16.03 -1.23 10.47
CA GLN A 220 -15.61 -2.15 11.53
C GLN A 220 -15.24 -3.54 10.98
N MET A 221 -15.99 -4.03 9.98
CA MET A 221 -15.65 -5.27 9.28
C MET A 221 -14.30 -5.18 8.59
N LEU A 222 -13.99 -4.07 7.92
CA LEU A 222 -12.69 -3.84 7.27
C LEU A 222 -11.53 -3.85 8.28
N GLY A 223 -11.68 -3.18 9.43
CA GLY A 223 -10.70 -3.23 10.50
C GLY A 223 -10.47 -4.65 11.00
N SER A 224 -11.53 -5.40 11.26
CA SER A 224 -11.44 -6.79 11.72
C SER A 224 -10.76 -7.73 10.71
N MET A 225 -10.87 -7.46 9.40
CA MET A 225 -10.19 -8.24 8.35
C MET A 225 -8.67 -8.18 8.45
N ALA A 226 -8.12 -7.13 9.04
CA ALA A 226 -6.67 -7.00 9.26
C ALA A 226 -6.11 -8.19 10.06
N TYR A 227 -6.83 -8.66 11.07
CA TYR A 227 -6.43 -9.79 11.90
C TYR A 227 -6.66 -11.15 11.25
N CYS A 228 -7.69 -11.26 10.38
CA CYS A 228 -8.05 -12.54 9.76
C CYS A 228 -7.05 -12.98 8.69
N SER A 229 -6.60 -12.06 7.85
CA SER A 229 -5.68 -12.36 6.75
C SER A 229 -4.91 -11.13 6.29
N PRO A 230 -3.78 -10.81 6.94
CA PRO A 230 -2.94 -9.68 6.57
C PRO A 230 -2.50 -9.70 5.11
N GLN A 231 -2.10 -10.88 4.60
CA GLN A 231 -1.62 -11.02 3.22
C GLN A 231 -2.71 -10.81 2.16
N SER A 232 -3.95 -11.27 2.43
CA SER A 232 -5.07 -11.07 1.50
C SER A 232 -5.58 -9.64 1.56
N LEU A 233 -5.53 -9.02 2.73
CA LEU A 233 -5.90 -7.63 2.91
C LEU A 233 -4.91 -6.69 2.20
N SER A 234 -3.60 -7.01 2.21
CA SER A 234 -2.55 -6.16 1.64
C SER A 234 -2.84 -5.74 0.19
N SER A 235 -3.32 -6.67 -0.62
CA SER A 235 -3.69 -6.39 -2.01
C SER A 235 -4.89 -5.43 -2.17
N CYS A 236 -5.71 -5.28 -1.13
CA CYS A 236 -6.91 -4.43 -1.12
C CYS A 236 -6.69 -3.09 -0.40
N LEU A 237 -5.61 -2.96 0.40
CA LEU A 237 -5.30 -1.74 1.16
C LEU A 237 -5.22 -0.46 0.30
N PRO A 238 -4.69 -0.48 -0.94
CA PRO A 238 -4.68 0.70 -1.80
C PRO A 238 -6.07 1.30 -2.09
N ARG A 239 -7.12 0.49 -1.95
CA ARG A 239 -8.52 0.90 -2.12
C ARG A 239 -9.19 1.23 -0.79
N ILE A 240 -8.83 0.53 0.29
CA ILE A 240 -9.45 0.63 1.61
C ILE A 240 -8.99 1.90 2.36
N VAL A 241 -7.68 2.11 2.46
CA VAL A 241 -7.12 3.20 3.29
C VAL A 241 -7.59 4.58 2.85
N PRO A 242 -7.68 4.94 1.55
CA PRO A 242 -8.22 6.22 1.14
C PRO A 242 -9.67 6.43 1.60
N VAL A 243 -10.53 5.40 1.51
CA VAL A 243 -11.94 5.49 1.92
C VAL A 243 -12.07 5.61 3.44
N LEU A 244 -11.23 4.88 4.21
CA LEU A 244 -11.18 5.04 5.67
C LEU A 244 -10.70 6.44 6.06
N THR A 245 -9.68 6.96 5.38
CA THR A 245 -9.17 8.31 5.61
C THR A 245 -10.24 9.38 5.33
N GLU A 246 -11.01 9.22 4.27
CA GLU A 246 -12.15 10.11 3.98
C GLU A 246 -13.23 9.99 5.05
N SER A 247 -13.52 8.77 5.51
CA SER A 247 -14.50 8.50 6.57
C SER A 247 -14.10 9.08 7.94
N CYS A 248 -12.81 9.34 8.18
CA CYS A 248 -12.36 10.07 9.39
C CYS A 248 -12.88 11.52 9.45
N ASN A 249 -13.29 12.09 8.32
CA ASN A 249 -13.86 13.44 8.23
C ASN A 249 -15.38 13.42 7.96
N ASP A 250 -16.06 12.28 8.19
CA ASP A 250 -17.51 12.17 8.02
C ASP A 250 -18.28 13.07 9.03
N ALA A 251 -19.51 13.45 8.71
CA ALA A 251 -20.35 14.25 9.59
C ALA A 251 -20.75 13.52 10.89
N GLN A 252 -20.73 12.18 10.89
CA GLN A 252 -21.12 11.36 12.05
C GLN A 252 -19.88 10.94 12.87
N THR A 253 -19.85 11.33 14.15
CA THR A 253 -18.77 10.99 15.08
C THR A 253 -18.53 9.47 15.20
N ALA A 254 -19.60 8.67 15.19
CA ALA A 254 -19.50 7.21 15.24
C ALA A 254 -18.78 6.60 14.02
N ILE A 255 -18.89 7.22 12.84
CA ILE A 255 -18.13 6.82 11.65
C ILE A 255 -16.67 7.22 11.80
N GLN A 256 -16.40 8.46 12.26
CA GLN A 256 -15.03 8.93 12.49
C GLN A 256 -14.27 8.01 13.46
N GLU A 257 -14.88 7.67 14.59
CA GLU A 257 -14.28 6.79 15.60
C GLU A 257 -14.04 5.38 15.06
N SER A 258 -15.01 4.82 14.34
CA SER A 258 -14.86 3.50 13.71
C SER A 258 -13.77 3.50 12.63
N ALA A 259 -13.65 4.58 11.84
CA ALA A 259 -12.61 4.71 10.82
C ALA A 259 -11.20 4.83 11.44
N ARG A 260 -11.06 5.60 12.52
CA ARG A 260 -9.81 5.68 13.28
C ARG A 260 -9.42 4.34 13.87
N ALA A 261 -10.37 3.63 14.48
CA ALA A 261 -10.14 2.28 15.02
C ALA A 261 -9.71 1.31 13.91
N ALA A 262 -10.37 1.31 12.76
CA ALA A 262 -10.01 0.45 11.63
C ALA A 262 -8.61 0.76 11.06
N LEU A 263 -8.21 2.03 11.01
CA LEU A 263 -6.85 2.42 10.61
C LEU A 263 -5.80 1.95 11.63
N LEU A 264 -6.11 2.01 12.93
CA LEU A 264 -5.24 1.46 13.98
C LEU A 264 -5.13 -0.06 13.88
N ASP A 265 -6.24 -0.76 13.64
CA ASP A 265 -6.24 -2.22 13.43
C ASP A 265 -5.37 -2.63 12.24
N ILE A 266 -5.42 -1.87 11.13
CA ILE A 266 -4.55 -2.06 9.97
C ILE A 266 -3.09 -1.78 10.36
N GLY A 267 -2.84 -0.74 11.14
CA GLY A 267 -1.51 -0.40 11.64
C GLY A 267 -0.91 -1.49 12.55
N ASN A 268 -1.72 -2.12 13.41
CA ASN A 268 -1.27 -3.21 14.29
C ASN A 268 -0.78 -4.47 13.56
N VAL A 269 -1.02 -4.58 12.25
CA VAL A 269 -0.59 -5.71 11.41
C VAL A 269 0.73 -5.42 10.68
N ILE A 270 1.27 -4.22 10.81
CA ILE A 270 2.56 -3.82 10.25
C ILE A 270 3.67 -4.69 10.85
N ARG A 271 4.51 -5.22 9.97
CA ARG A 271 5.65 -6.09 10.35
C ARG A 271 6.99 -5.36 10.35
N THR A 272 7.08 -4.23 9.66
CA THR A 272 8.28 -3.39 9.61
C THR A 272 8.43 -2.68 10.94
N PRO A 273 9.47 -3.01 11.76
CA PRO A 273 9.57 -2.51 13.14
C PRO A 273 9.63 -0.98 13.20
N GLU A 274 10.41 -0.36 12.32
CA GLU A 274 10.62 1.09 12.28
C GLU A 274 9.32 1.85 12.01
N ILE A 275 8.40 1.24 11.24
CA ILE A 275 7.10 1.85 10.91
C ILE A 275 6.06 1.53 11.98
N ALA A 276 6.15 0.36 12.61
CA ALA A 276 5.28 -0.01 13.72
C ALA A 276 5.40 0.99 14.88
N ASP A 277 6.62 1.43 15.19
CA ASP A 277 6.89 2.46 16.22
C ASP A 277 6.29 3.84 15.84
N LEU A 278 6.08 4.10 14.56
CA LEU A 278 5.51 5.35 14.04
C LEU A 278 3.99 5.29 13.80
N GLN A 279 3.33 4.18 14.07
CA GLN A 279 1.93 3.94 13.76
C GLN A 279 1.02 5.08 14.23
N ASP A 280 1.16 5.52 15.48
CA ASP A 280 0.33 6.61 16.03
C ASP A 280 0.52 7.94 15.28
N VAL A 281 1.75 8.24 14.87
CA VAL A 281 2.08 9.46 14.11
C VAL A 281 1.45 9.39 12.72
N LEU A 282 1.54 8.24 12.05
CA LEU A 282 0.97 8.02 10.72
C LEU A 282 -0.56 8.08 10.75
N VAL A 283 -1.20 7.41 11.70
CA VAL A 283 -2.66 7.44 11.84
C VAL A 283 -3.15 8.86 12.15
N ARG A 284 -2.46 9.62 13.01
CA ARG A 284 -2.78 11.04 13.25
C ARG A 284 -2.64 11.87 11.98
N ALA A 285 -1.59 11.65 11.18
CA ALA A 285 -1.41 12.37 9.91
C ALA A 285 -2.47 12.00 8.86
N LEU A 286 -3.05 10.80 8.94
CA LEU A 286 -4.17 10.38 8.10
C LEU A 286 -5.49 11.01 8.55
N THR A 287 -5.72 11.11 9.85
CA THR A 287 -6.97 11.62 10.44
C THR A 287 -7.04 13.15 10.46
N GLU A 288 -5.92 13.84 10.72
CA GLU A 288 -5.82 15.30 10.79
C GLU A 288 -4.69 15.81 9.84
N PRO A 289 -4.88 15.69 8.51
CA PRO A 289 -3.80 15.91 7.55
C PRO A 289 -3.20 17.31 7.58
N HIS A 290 -4.04 18.35 7.74
CA HIS A 290 -3.58 19.74 7.75
C HIS A 290 -2.62 20.07 8.91
N ARG A 291 -2.70 19.31 9.99
CA ARG A 291 -1.92 19.56 11.20
C ARG A 291 -0.66 18.71 11.29
N TYR A 292 -0.75 17.46 10.89
CA TYR A 292 0.29 16.46 11.17
C TYR A 292 1.07 15.94 9.95
N THR A 293 0.70 16.28 8.71
CA THR A 293 1.41 15.80 7.51
C THR A 293 2.89 16.20 7.53
N SER A 294 3.21 17.48 7.78
CA SER A 294 4.60 17.96 7.79
C SER A 294 5.42 17.34 8.94
N SER A 295 4.80 17.17 10.12
CA SER A 295 5.44 16.50 11.25
C SER A 295 5.72 15.02 10.96
N ALA A 296 4.77 14.29 10.39
CA ALA A 296 4.95 12.89 10.03
C ALA A 296 6.05 12.70 8.98
N LEU A 297 6.10 13.57 7.96
CA LEU A 297 7.16 13.54 6.96
C LEU A 297 8.55 13.84 7.56
N LYS A 298 8.62 14.76 8.52
CA LYS A 298 9.86 15.01 9.25
C LYS A 298 10.32 13.77 10.01
N THR A 299 9.44 13.15 10.77
CA THR A 299 9.76 11.92 11.52
C THR A 299 10.19 10.79 10.59
N LEU A 300 9.48 10.59 9.46
CA LEU A 300 9.86 9.58 8.45
C LEU A 300 11.23 9.87 7.82
N THR A 301 11.60 11.13 7.62
CA THR A 301 12.94 11.51 7.10
C THR A 301 14.05 11.25 8.11
N GLU A 302 13.76 11.40 9.40
CA GLU A 302 14.71 11.18 10.50
C GLU A 302 14.86 9.69 10.86
N THR A 303 13.96 8.82 10.37
CA THR A 303 13.97 7.38 10.64
C THR A 303 14.91 6.66 9.66
N SER A 304 15.85 5.88 10.20
CA SER A 304 16.70 5.01 9.39
C SER A 304 15.99 3.66 9.16
N PHE A 305 15.68 3.36 7.91
CA PHE A 305 15.05 2.09 7.51
C PHE A 305 16.11 1.04 7.21
N HIS A 306 16.03 -0.10 7.86
CA HIS A 306 16.93 -1.25 7.68
C HIS A 306 16.21 -2.49 7.18
N HIS A 307 14.88 -2.55 7.32
CA HIS A 307 14.06 -3.68 6.92
C HIS A 307 13.26 -3.37 5.65
N THR A 308 12.87 -4.43 4.95
CA THR A 308 11.94 -4.31 3.82
C THR A 308 10.58 -3.79 4.29
N ILE A 309 10.01 -2.87 3.51
CA ILE A 309 8.74 -2.24 3.83
C ILE A 309 7.59 -3.08 3.31
N ASP A 310 6.69 -3.48 4.20
CA ASP A 310 5.53 -4.30 3.87
C ASP A 310 4.34 -3.48 3.31
N ALA A 311 3.40 -4.16 2.66
CA ALA A 311 2.24 -3.54 2.04
C ALA A 311 1.33 -2.78 3.03
N PRO A 312 1.07 -3.23 4.28
CA PRO A 312 0.37 -2.43 5.28
C PRO A 312 1.05 -1.10 5.56
N SER A 313 2.37 -1.10 5.73
CA SER A 313 3.18 0.13 5.92
C SER A 313 3.04 1.10 4.76
N LEU A 314 3.20 0.62 3.52
CA LEU A 314 3.00 1.43 2.32
C LEU A 314 1.60 2.03 2.27
N SER A 315 0.58 1.28 2.66
CA SER A 315 -0.81 1.75 2.61
C SER A 315 -1.08 2.97 3.50
N LEU A 316 -0.41 3.06 4.65
CA LEU A 316 -0.52 4.21 5.55
C LEU A 316 0.36 5.39 5.13
N ILE A 317 1.54 5.11 4.59
CA ILE A 317 2.54 6.14 4.25
C ILE A 317 2.18 6.83 2.92
N ILE A 318 1.80 6.09 1.88
CA ILE A 318 1.56 6.64 0.53
C ILE A 318 0.55 7.79 0.51
N PRO A 319 -0.60 7.75 1.21
CA PRO A 319 -1.52 8.89 1.23
C PRO A 319 -0.93 10.14 1.87
N ILE A 320 -0.01 9.99 2.82
CA ILE A 320 0.70 11.10 3.46
C ILE A 320 1.71 11.70 2.48
N LEU A 321 2.46 10.84 1.77
CA LEU A 321 3.43 11.25 0.74
C LEU A 321 2.75 12.00 -0.40
N MET A 322 1.63 11.49 -0.91
CA MET A 322 0.87 12.15 -1.97
C MET A 322 0.43 13.57 -1.58
N ARG A 323 -0.01 13.75 -0.33
CA ARG A 323 -0.36 15.08 0.17
C ARG A 323 0.87 15.98 0.31
N GLY A 324 1.98 15.43 0.81
CA GLY A 324 3.24 16.15 0.93
C GLY A 324 3.81 16.61 -0.41
N LEU A 325 3.73 15.78 -1.45
CA LEU A 325 4.15 16.14 -2.82
C LEU A 325 3.30 17.27 -3.42
N MET A 326 2.05 17.41 -2.99
CA MET A 326 1.13 18.44 -3.45
C MET A 326 1.04 19.66 -2.52
N ASP A 327 1.80 19.68 -1.44
CA ASP A 327 1.83 20.78 -0.48
C ASP A 327 2.37 22.07 -1.11
N ARG A 328 2.03 23.21 -0.52
CA ARG A 328 2.59 24.51 -0.93
C ARG A 328 4.01 24.73 -0.42
N SER A 329 4.37 24.11 0.69
CA SER A 329 5.69 24.20 1.31
C SER A 329 6.72 23.43 0.49
N THR A 330 7.77 24.08 0.07
CA THR A 330 8.92 23.50 -0.62
C THR A 330 9.62 22.41 0.20
N ASP A 331 9.81 22.65 1.49
CA ASP A 331 10.45 21.70 2.41
C ASP A 331 9.60 20.41 2.54
N THR A 332 8.28 20.55 2.63
CA THR A 332 7.35 19.42 2.68
C THR A 332 7.41 18.60 1.38
N LYS A 333 7.42 19.26 0.21
CA LYS A 333 7.55 18.58 -1.09
C LYS A 333 8.87 17.81 -1.20
N LYS A 334 9.99 18.44 -0.83
CA LYS A 334 11.32 17.81 -0.87
C LYS A 334 11.38 16.58 0.01
N LYS A 335 10.91 16.68 1.26
CA LYS A 335 10.85 15.53 2.18
C LYS A 335 9.97 14.41 1.63
N ALA A 336 8.78 14.74 1.12
CA ALA A 336 7.88 13.75 0.54
C ALA A 336 8.51 13.04 -0.66
N ALA A 337 9.11 13.78 -1.58
CA ALA A 337 9.79 13.20 -2.74
C ALA A 337 10.97 12.30 -2.32
N LEU A 338 11.82 12.76 -1.40
CA LEU A 338 12.94 11.97 -0.89
C LEU A 338 12.47 10.64 -0.28
N ILE A 339 11.42 10.70 0.54
CA ILE A 339 10.87 9.52 1.19
C ILE A 339 10.29 8.55 0.15
N VAL A 340 9.65 9.04 -0.93
CA VAL A 340 9.16 8.17 -2.02
C VAL A 340 10.30 7.36 -2.62
N GLY A 341 11.42 7.99 -2.97
CA GLY A 341 12.60 7.29 -3.50
C GLY A 341 13.12 6.23 -2.53
N ASN A 342 13.37 6.61 -1.29
CA ASN A 342 13.92 5.71 -0.27
C ASN A 342 13.00 4.55 0.09
N ILE A 343 11.70 4.80 0.24
CA ILE A 343 10.72 3.77 0.63
C ILE A 343 10.48 2.78 -0.52
N CYS A 344 10.39 3.28 -1.75
CA CYS A 344 10.14 2.42 -2.90
C CYS A 344 11.32 1.49 -3.19
N SER A 345 12.56 1.91 -2.91
CA SER A 345 13.74 1.05 -3.05
C SER A 345 13.84 -0.06 -1.99
N LEU A 346 13.10 0.06 -0.88
CA LEU A 346 13.05 -0.92 0.20
C LEU A 346 11.80 -1.80 0.17
N ALA A 347 10.88 -1.55 -0.75
CA ALA A 347 9.62 -2.28 -0.88
C ALA A 347 9.66 -3.25 -2.08
N ASN A 348 8.89 -4.34 -2.01
CA ASN A 348 8.78 -5.25 -3.15
C ASN A 348 8.01 -4.60 -4.30
N LYS A 349 8.42 -4.85 -5.54
CA LYS A 349 7.72 -4.39 -6.77
C LYS A 349 6.21 -4.63 -6.71
N ALA A 350 5.78 -5.83 -6.30
CA ALA A 350 4.37 -6.20 -6.22
C ALA A 350 3.55 -5.31 -5.27
N ASP A 351 4.17 -4.79 -4.21
CA ASP A 351 3.52 -3.95 -3.20
C ASP A 351 3.50 -2.47 -3.61
N VAL A 352 4.45 -2.03 -4.45
CA VAL A 352 4.53 -0.65 -5.00
C VAL A 352 3.62 -0.45 -6.21
N MET A 353 3.49 -1.47 -7.07
CA MET A 353 2.72 -1.40 -8.33
C MET A 353 1.29 -0.81 -8.20
N PRO A 354 0.49 -1.18 -7.17
CA PRO A 354 -0.86 -0.62 -7.02
C PRO A 354 -0.89 0.90 -6.76
N TYR A 355 0.23 1.48 -6.34
CA TYR A 355 0.35 2.90 -6.01
C TYR A 355 1.04 3.71 -7.10
N LEU A 356 1.72 3.07 -8.05
CA LEU A 356 2.52 3.73 -9.09
C LEU A 356 1.71 4.77 -9.86
N SER A 357 0.51 4.41 -10.32
CA SER A 357 -0.40 5.31 -11.05
C SER A 357 -0.83 6.54 -10.23
N LYS A 358 -0.76 6.46 -8.90
CA LYS A 358 -1.10 7.57 -8.00
C LYS A 358 0.11 8.43 -7.65
N LEU A 359 1.31 7.84 -7.53
CA LEU A 359 2.56 8.52 -7.17
C LEU A 359 3.17 9.30 -8.34
N LEU A 360 3.08 8.77 -9.57
CA LEU A 360 3.69 9.40 -10.74
C LEU A 360 3.15 10.80 -11.06
N PRO A 361 1.82 11.09 -11.05
CA PRO A 361 1.34 12.42 -11.38
C PRO A 361 1.84 13.53 -10.44
N PRO A 362 1.84 13.38 -9.10
CA PRO A 362 2.44 14.36 -8.20
C PRO A 362 3.96 14.52 -8.39
N LEU A 363 4.69 13.42 -8.63
CA LEU A 363 6.13 13.48 -8.89
C LEU A 363 6.44 14.20 -10.21
N LYS A 364 5.71 13.91 -11.28
CA LYS A 364 5.79 14.65 -12.55
C LYS A 364 5.57 16.16 -12.35
N LYS A 365 4.63 16.54 -11.48
CA LYS A 365 4.41 17.93 -11.12
C LYS A 365 5.58 18.54 -10.34
N CYS A 366 6.21 17.80 -9.44
CA CYS A 366 7.41 18.25 -8.73
C CYS A 366 8.63 18.41 -9.64
N LEU A 367 8.75 17.61 -10.72
CA LEU A 367 9.77 17.82 -11.77
C LEU A 367 9.63 19.16 -12.48
N MET A 368 8.42 19.71 -12.56
CA MET A 368 8.13 21.00 -13.21
C MET A 368 8.15 22.17 -12.21
N ASP A 369 8.59 21.94 -10.96
CA ASP A 369 8.63 22.99 -9.93
C ASP A 369 9.67 24.08 -10.28
N PRO A 370 9.37 25.37 -10.04
CA PRO A 370 10.32 26.46 -10.27
C PRO A 370 11.66 26.28 -9.52
N LEU A 371 11.65 25.63 -8.35
CA LEU A 371 12.82 25.49 -7.51
C LEU A 371 13.66 24.27 -7.89
N PRO A 372 14.97 24.45 -8.19
CA PRO A 372 15.84 23.38 -8.64
C PRO A 372 15.98 22.23 -7.65
N ASP A 373 15.99 22.52 -6.35
CA ASP A 373 16.11 21.50 -5.30
C ASP A 373 14.91 20.52 -5.30
N VAL A 374 13.68 21.02 -5.57
CA VAL A 374 12.50 20.17 -5.65
C VAL A 374 12.57 19.26 -6.87
N ARG A 375 13.01 19.83 -8.02
CA ARG A 375 13.21 19.07 -9.26
C ARG A 375 14.23 17.95 -9.08
N ALA A 376 15.37 18.27 -8.45
CA ALA A 376 16.44 17.31 -8.23
C ALA A 376 16.00 16.12 -7.40
N VAL A 377 15.32 16.36 -6.27
CA VAL A 377 14.81 15.27 -5.42
C VAL A 377 13.71 14.46 -6.12
N ALA A 378 12.81 15.11 -6.88
CA ALA A 378 11.78 14.42 -7.64
C ALA A 378 12.36 13.55 -8.77
N ALA A 379 13.40 14.05 -9.48
CA ALA A 379 14.11 13.31 -10.51
C ALA A 379 14.76 12.05 -9.93
N HIS A 380 15.50 12.21 -8.85
CA HIS A 380 16.12 11.07 -8.14
C HIS A 380 15.08 10.03 -7.72
N SER A 381 13.94 10.47 -7.20
CA SER A 381 12.86 9.56 -6.80
C SER A 381 12.26 8.78 -7.99
N ILE A 382 12.15 9.41 -9.16
CA ILE A 382 11.70 8.73 -10.39
C ILE A 382 12.74 7.73 -10.87
N GLY A 383 14.04 8.04 -10.78
CA GLY A 383 15.12 7.09 -11.07
C GLY A 383 15.09 5.87 -10.16
N MET A 384 14.94 6.08 -8.84
CA MET A 384 14.82 4.98 -7.86
C MET A 384 13.58 4.12 -8.12
N LEU A 385 12.44 4.73 -8.42
CA LEU A 385 11.22 4.01 -8.83
C LEU A 385 11.46 3.21 -10.11
N GLY A 386 12.15 3.76 -11.10
CA GLY A 386 12.49 3.09 -12.35
C GLY A 386 13.35 1.85 -12.12
N HIS A 387 14.33 1.94 -11.23
CA HIS A 387 15.18 0.81 -10.87
C HIS A 387 14.37 -0.34 -10.23
N GLU A 388 13.44 -0.03 -9.34
CA GLU A 388 12.69 -1.04 -8.60
C GLU A 388 11.54 -1.66 -9.43
N VAL A 389 10.79 -0.80 -10.13
CA VAL A 389 9.60 -1.21 -10.88
C VAL A 389 9.99 -1.85 -12.23
N GLY A 390 11.04 -1.35 -12.87
CA GLY A 390 11.58 -1.82 -14.13
C GLY A 390 11.12 -1.01 -15.33
N GLU A 391 11.84 -1.22 -16.45
CA GLU A 391 11.73 -0.42 -17.68
C GLU A 391 10.33 -0.43 -18.32
N GLU A 392 9.70 -1.61 -18.40
CA GLU A 392 8.38 -1.76 -19.05
C GLU A 392 7.31 -0.87 -18.40
N GLU A 393 7.30 -0.80 -17.08
CA GLU A 393 6.32 -0.03 -16.31
C GLU A 393 6.59 1.48 -16.34
N MET A 394 7.84 1.87 -16.61
CA MET A 394 8.26 3.27 -16.70
C MET A 394 8.33 3.81 -18.14
N LYS A 395 7.97 3.00 -19.13
CA LYS A 395 8.02 3.36 -20.55
C LYS A 395 7.24 4.66 -20.84
N ASP A 396 6.00 4.76 -20.38
CA ASP A 396 5.15 5.94 -20.59
C ASP A 396 5.73 7.19 -19.89
N VAL A 397 6.47 6.99 -18.78
CA VAL A 397 7.14 8.11 -18.09
C VAL A 397 8.33 8.58 -18.89
N MET A 398 9.11 7.67 -19.44
CA MET A 398 10.26 7.98 -20.28
C MET A 398 9.84 8.72 -21.55
N GLU A 399 8.81 8.23 -22.25
CA GLU A 399 8.28 8.89 -23.45
C GLU A 399 7.76 10.30 -23.12
N TRP A 400 7.05 10.47 -22.02
CA TRP A 400 6.59 11.76 -21.53
C TRP A 400 7.76 12.70 -21.19
N LEU A 401 8.85 12.21 -20.57
CA LEU A 401 10.04 13.00 -20.26
C LEU A 401 10.74 13.48 -21.54
N ILE A 402 10.93 12.59 -22.52
CA ILE A 402 11.51 12.94 -23.84
C ILE A 402 10.67 14.00 -24.54
N GLU A 403 9.35 13.85 -24.53
CA GLU A 403 8.45 14.85 -25.11
C GLU A 403 8.62 16.21 -24.42
N LYS A 404 8.67 16.24 -23.09
CA LYS A 404 8.86 17.48 -22.30
C LYS A 404 10.22 18.12 -22.49
N VAL A 405 11.27 17.33 -22.69
CA VAL A 405 12.62 17.84 -23.02
C VAL A 405 12.62 18.59 -24.36
N TYR A 406 11.78 18.18 -25.34
CA TYR A 406 11.70 18.78 -26.68
C TYR A 406 10.62 19.87 -26.81
N GLU A 407 9.78 20.03 -25.78
CA GLU A 407 8.67 20.99 -25.79
C GLU A 407 9.17 22.43 -25.64
N ASP A 408 8.50 23.35 -26.33
CA ASP A 408 8.73 24.79 -26.14
C ASP A 408 8.02 25.30 -24.88
N SER A 409 8.60 24.97 -23.73
CA SER A 409 8.11 25.27 -22.38
C SER A 409 9.10 26.17 -21.65
N THR A 410 8.91 26.38 -20.35
CA THR A 410 9.86 27.16 -19.54
C THR A 410 11.19 26.41 -19.34
N VAL A 411 12.30 27.16 -19.15
CA VAL A 411 13.61 26.57 -18.84
C VAL A 411 13.57 25.66 -17.62
N ALA A 412 12.76 26.01 -16.61
CA ALA A 412 12.60 25.22 -15.40
C ALA A 412 11.97 23.86 -15.71
N GLU A 413 10.94 23.82 -16.54
CA GLU A 413 10.25 22.59 -16.93
C GLU A 413 11.14 21.70 -17.81
N ARG A 414 11.83 22.28 -18.81
CA ARG A 414 12.80 21.52 -19.64
C ARG A 414 13.92 20.95 -18.81
N SER A 415 14.53 21.77 -17.93
CA SER A 415 15.61 21.33 -17.03
C SER A 415 15.14 20.22 -16.08
N GLY A 416 13.91 20.31 -15.55
CA GLY A 416 13.36 19.27 -14.68
C GLY A 416 13.08 17.97 -15.44
N ALA A 417 12.51 18.06 -16.63
CA ALA A 417 12.29 16.89 -17.50
C ALA A 417 13.63 16.23 -17.89
N ALA A 418 14.64 17.03 -18.24
CA ALA A 418 15.98 16.57 -18.57
C ALA A 418 16.66 15.87 -17.40
N GLN A 419 16.52 16.42 -16.18
CA GLN A 419 17.03 15.80 -14.97
C GLN A 419 16.32 14.46 -14.67
N GLY A 420 14.98 14.43 -14.74
CA GLY A 420 14.21 13.21 -14.58
C GLY A 420 14.53 12.14 -15.62
N LEU A 421 14.79 12.56 -16.87
CA LEU A 421 15.23 11.65 -17.93
C LEU A 421 16.61 11.07 -17.65
N ALA A 422 17.56 11.90 -17.22
CA ALA A 422 18.92 11.45 -16.86
C ALA A 422 18.89 10.42 -15.72
N ASP A 423 18.13 10.68 -14.65
CA ASP A 423 18.00 9.77 -13.52
C ASP A 423 17.29 8.46 -13.94
N LEU A 424 16.26 8.53 -14.79
CA LEU A 424 15.55 7.34 -15.28
C LEU A 424 16.44 6.50 -16.24
N LEU A 425 17.27 7.15 -17.06
CA LEU A 425 18.19 6.48 -17.96
C LEU A 425 19.23 5.63 -17.22
N ALA A 426 19.59 6.00 -16.00
CA ALA A 426 20.49 5.19 -15.17
C ALA A 426 19.84 3.86 -14.70
N SER A 427 18.52 3.73 -14.79
CA SER A 427 17.78 2.55 -14.34
C SER A 427 17.39 1.58 -15.46
N VAL A 428 17.61 1.94 -16.73
CA VAL A 428 17.25 1.09 -17.88
C VAL A 428 18.41 0.23 -18.32
N ASN A 429 18.13 -0.77 -19.16
CA ASN A 429 19.16 -1.63 -19.72
C ASN A 429 20.07 -0.85 -20.70
N GLU A 430 21.31 -1.34 -20.89
CA GLU A 430 22.33 -0.71 -21.72
C GLU A 430 21.87 -0.49 -23.17
N THR A 431 21.12 -1.42 -23.74
CA THR A 431 20.62 -1.30 -25.11
C THR A 431 19.64 -0.14 -25.26
N ARG A 432 18.71 0.01 -24.33
CA ARG A 432 17.74 1.10 -24.33
C ARG A 432 18.41 2.43 -24.03
N PHE A 433 19.35 2.46 -23.09
CA PHE A 433 20.17 3.61 -22.79
C PHE A 433 20.84 4.18 -24.05
N HIS A 434 21.56 3.34 -24.79
CA HIS A 434 22.23 3.76 -26.04
C HIS A 434 21.24 4.22 -27.11
N GLN A 435 20.10 3.56 -27.27
CA GLN A 435 19.06 4.01 -28.21
C GLN A 435 18.59 5.43 -27.93
N VAL A 436 18.27 5.73 -26.66
CA VAL A 436 17.80 7.06 -26.27
C VAL A 436 18.94 8.09 -26.35
N LEU A 437 20.18 7.73 -25.97
CA LEU A 437 21.33 8.60 -26.10
C LEU A 437 21.61 8.98 -27.56
N ASP A 438 21.58 8.02 -28.48
CA ASP A 438 21.75 8.26 -29.92
C ASP A 438 20.67 9.18 -30.48
N GLU A 439 19.43 9.04 -30.01
CA GLU A 439 18.34 9.92 -30.39
C GLU A 439 18.57 11.35 -29.87
N LEU A 440 18.97 11.50 -28.60
CA LEU A 440 19.32 12.78 -28.01
C LEU A 440 20.46 13.46 -28.78
N LEU A 441 21.55 12.74 -29.06
CA LEU A 441 22.70 13.28 -29.79
C LEU A 441 22.35 13.70 -31.23
N LYS A 442 21.48 12.98 -31.94
CA LYS A 442 20.95 13.41 -33.24
C LYS A 442 20.18 14.72 -33.15
N ASN A 443 19.45 14.91 -32.06
CA ASN A 443 18.67 16.14 -31.81
C ASN A 443 19.49 17.31 -31.28
N SER A 444 20.80 17.12 -31.00
CA SER A 444 21.72 18.23 -30.63
C SER A 444 21.89 19.27 -31.75
N SER A 445 21.60 18.92 -33.00
CA SER A 445 21.62 19.81 -34.18
C SER A 445 20.21 20.16 -34.70
N HIS A 446 19.17 19.99 -33.86
CA HIS A 446 17.79 20.24 -34.28
C HIS A 446 17.54 21.74 -34.61
N PRO A 447 16.68 22.09 -35.61
CA PRO A 447 16.42 23.49 -36.01
C PRO A 447 15.89 24.36 -34.86
N ARG A 448 15.07 23.82 -33.95
CA ARG A 448 14.53 24.55 -32.79
C ARG A 448 15.54 24.58 -31.64
N ALA A 449 15.84 25.80 -31.14
CA ALA A 449 16.74 26.01 -30.05
C ALA A 449 16.30 25.32 -28.75
N CYS A 450 14.99 25.26 -28.45
CA CYS A 450 14.44 24.59 -27.27
C CYS A 450 14.77 23.10 -27.22
N VAL A 451 14.84 22.41 -28.37
CA VAL A 451 15.21 21.00 -28.46
C VAL A 451 16.70 20.82 -28.18
N ARG A 452 17.56 21.67 -28.81
CA ARG A 452 19.02 21.63 -28.55
C ARG A 452 19.33 21.92 -27.08
N GLU A 453 18.68 22.92 -26.50
CA GLU A 453 18.80 23.26 -25.08
C GLU A 453 18.40 22.07 -24.18
N GLY A 454 17.26 21.42 -24.45
CA GLY A 454 16.78 20.25 -23.69
C GLY A 454 17.75 19.07 -23.72
N VAL A 455 18.35 18.80 -24.89
CA VAL A 455 19.40 17.77 -25.05
C VAL A 455 20.60 18.09 -24.17
N LEU A 456 21.10 19.33 -24.22
CA LEU A 456 22.26 19.75 -23.42
C LEU A 456 21.98 19.75 -21.92
N TRP A 457 20.75 20.10 -21.51
CA TRP A 457 20.31 19.92 -20.11
C TRP A 457 20.39 18.45 -19.69
N THR A 458 19.90 17.52 -20.51
CA THR A 458 19.99 16.08 -20.21
C THR A 458 21.44 15.63 -20.08
N ILE A 459 22.30 16.04 -21.03
CA ILE A 459 23.73 15.76 -21.00
C ILE A 459 24.39 16.32 -19.73
N SER A 460 23.99 17.50 -19.26
CA SER A 460 24.55 18.13 -18.05
C SER A 460 24.25 17.37 -16.75
N PHE A 461 23.18 16.55 -16.73
CA PHE A 461 22.82 15.76 -15.54
C PHE A 461 23.38 14.34 -15.55
N LEU A 462 23.66 13.74 -16.73
CA LEU A 462 24.17 12.37 -16.85
C LEU A 462 25.46 12.11 -16.03
N PRO A 463 26.44 13.02 -15.92
CA PRO A 463 27.63 12.80 -15.10
C PRO A 463 27.35 12.48 -13.64
N SER A 464 26.35 13.14 -13.05
CA SER A 464 25.99 12.94 -11.63
C SER A 464 25.21 11.66 -11.39
N THR A 465 24.50 11.15 -12.39
CA THR A 465 23.67 9.95 -12.29
C THR A 465 24.44 8.67 -12.63
N LEU A 466 25.31 8.72 -13.62
CA LEU A 466 26.07 7.54 -14.10
C LEU A 466 27.41 7.36 -13.36
N GLY A 467 27.94 8.39 -12.69
CA GLY A 467 29.24 8.32 -12.02
C GLY A 467 30.36 7.88 -12.97
N ASP A 468 31.15 6.89 -12.57
CA ASP A 468 32.30 6.38 -13.34
C ASP A 468 31.92 5.78 -14.71
N HIS A 469 30.69 5.28 -14.85
CA HIS A 469 30.19 4.74 -16.14
C HIS A 469 30.08 5.83 -17.22
N PHE A 470 29.99 7.10 -16.85
CA PHE A 470 29.93 8.22 -17.79
C PHE A 470 31.26 8.41 -18.57
N THR A 471 32.39 7.96 -18.03
CA THR A 471 33.71 8.11 -18.65
C THR A 471 33.76 7.63 -20.09
N ALA A 472 33.17 6.46 -20.37
CA ALA A 472 33.12 5.88 -21.72
C ALA A 472 32.31 6.73 -22.72
N LEU A 473 31.42 7.57 -22.24
CA LEU A 473 30.54 8.41 -23.06
C LEU A 473 31.13 9.78 -23.39
N ILE A 474 32.16 10.23 -22.65
CA ILE A 474 32.77 11.56 -22.82
C ILE A 474 33.18 11.82 -24.28
N PRO A 475 33.90 10.90 -25.00
CA PRO A 475 34.31 11.15 -26.38
C PRO A 475 33.14 11.32 -27.36
N VAL A 476 32.01 10.67 -27.06
CA VAL A 476 30.79 10.70 -27.92
C VAL A 476 29.96 11.96 -27.67
N ILE A 477 29.95 12.45 -26.44
CA ILE A 477 29.13 13.60 -25.99
C ILE A 477 29.83 14.93 -26.22
N LEU A 478 31.16 15.01 -26.04
CA LEU A 478 31.92 16.24 -26.13
C LEU A 478 31.74 17.03 -27.45
N PRO A 479 31.66 16.39 -28.63
CA PRO A 479 31.41 17.11 -29.88
C PRO A 479 30.10 17.90 -29.87
N SER A 480 29.02 17.33 -29.27
CA SER A 480 27.73 18.02 -29.15
C SER A 480 27.79 19.22 -28.20
N ILE A 481 28.60 19.13 -27.14
CA ILE A 481 28.82 20.25 -26.22
C ILE A 481 29.60 21.36 -26.93
N VAL A 482 30.70 21.02 -27.61
CA VAL A 482 31.54 22.00 -28.33
C VAL A 482 30.72 22.72 -29.41
N SER A 483 29.90 21.96 -30.17
CA SER A 483 28.99 22.58 -31.15
C SER A 483 27.96 23.51 -30.49
N GLY A 484 27.45 23.13 -29.34
CA GLY A 484 26.52 23.96 -28.55
C GLY A 484 27.13 25.28 -28.05
N LEU A 485 28.48 25.35 -27.81
CA LEU A 485 29.16 26.58 -27.39
C LEU A 485 29.11 27.68 -28.44
N ALA A 486 28.99 27.34 -29.73
CA ALA A 486 28.88 28.28 -30.84
C ALA A 486 27.40 28.53 -31.26
N ASP A 487 26.46 28.04 -30.51
CA ASP A 487 25.03 28.16 -30.88
C ASP A 487 24.57 29.62 -31.04
N GLU A 488 23.71 29.86 -32.00
CA GLU A 488 23.12 31.18 -32.22
C GLU A 488 22.27 31.66 -31.03
N SER A 489 21.67 30.72 -30.30
CA SER A 489 20.90 30.98 -29.08
C SER A 489 21.79 31.04 -27.85
N ASP A 490 21.82 32.18 -27.19
CA ASP A 490 22.60 32.36 -25.94
C ASP A 490 22.21 31.38 -24.85
N MET A 491 20.92 30.97 -24.80
CA MET A 491 20.43 29.97 -23.84
C MET A 491 21.06 28.59 -24.09
N VAL A 492 21.19 28.18 -25.35
CA VAL A 492 21.83 26.92 -25.72
C VAL A 492 23.32 26.96 -25.39
N ALA A 493 24.00 28.05 -25.72
CA ALA A 493 25.44 28.24 -25.42
C ALA A 493 25.73 28.24 -23.90
N GLU A 494 24.85 28.84 -23.09
CA GLU A 494 24.99 28.84 -21.63
C GLU A 494 24.84 27.40 -21.05
N VAL A 495 23.88 26.63 -21.53
CA VAL A 495 23.68 25.24 -21.08
C VAL A 495 24.81 24.33 -21.55
N ALA A 496 25.33 24.54 -22.78
CA ALA A 496 26.51 23.85 -23.29
C ALA A 496 27.75 24.11 -22.41
N LEU A 497 27.99 25.38 -22.05
CA LEU A 497 29.07 25.75 -21.14
C LEU A 497 28.93 25.08 -19.77
N ARG A 498 27.72 25.10 -19.22
CA ARG A 498 27.41 24.41 -17.95
C ARG A 498 27.67 22.91 -18.02
N ALA A 499 27.23 22.23 -19.11
CA ALA A 499 27.49 20.81 -19.32
C ALA A 499 29.02 20.53 -19.37
N GLY A 500 29.79 21.37 -20.08
CA GLY A 500 31.24 21.28 -20.09
C GLY A 500 31.88 21.46 -18.71
N GLN A 501 31.42 22.44 -17.94
CA GLN A 501 31.90 22.69 -16.55
C GLN A 501 31.62 21.50 -15.64
N VAL A 502 30.45 20.88 -15.73
CA VAL A 502 30.11 19.67 -14.94
C VAL A 502 31.02 18.50 -15.28
N ILE A 503 31.32 18.28 -16.56
CA ILE A 503 32.25 17.22 -16.98
C ILE A 503 33.66 17.52 -16.46
N VAL A 504 34.17 18.75 -16.65
CA VAL A 504 35.50 19.16 -16.16
C VAL A 504 35.59 18.96 -14.64
N LYS A 505 34.61 19.43 -13.89
CA LYS A 505 34.62 19.34 -12.43
C LYS A 505 34.64 17.89 -11.91
N ASN A 506 33.90 16.99 -12.56
CA ASN A 506 33.75 15.60 -12.09
C ASN A 506 34.89 14.69 -12.60
N PHE A 507 35.40 14.91 -13.81
CA PHE A 507 36.29 13.95 -14.49
C PHE A 507 37.70 14.53 -14.79
N ALA A 508 38.00 15.80 -14.50
CA ALA A 508 39.33 16.38 -14.78
C ALA A 508 40.48 15.64 -14.07
N LYS A 509 40.24 15.08 -12.89
CA LYS A 509 41.25 14.37 -12.10
C LYS A 509 41.49 12.94 -12.56
N SER A 510 40.38 12.21 -12.87
CA SER A 510 40.44 10.79 -13.25
C SER A 510 40.77 10.61 -14.74
N GLU A 511 40.22 11.46 -15.61
CA GLU A 511 40.21 11.28 -17.06
C GLU A 511 40.77 12.49 -17.83
N LEU A 512 41.85 13.09 -17.33
CA LEU A 512 42.49 14.27 -17.94
C LEU A 512 42.87 14.04 -19.41
N SER A 513 43.34 12.82 -19.75
CA SER A 513 43.73 12.44 -21.10
C SER A 513 42.58 12.43 -22.11
N VAL A 514 41.33 12.30 -21.63
CA VAL A 514 40.13 12.30 -22.46
C VAL A 514 39.50 13.68 -22.55
N VAL A 515 39.51 14.45 -21.44
CA VAL A 515 38.87 15.76 -21.35
C VAL A 515 39.71 16.88 -21.95
N LEU A 516 41.04 16.86 -21.77
CA LEU A 516 41.91 17.94 -22.17
C LEU A 516 42.07 18.13 -23.69
N PRO A 517 42.27 17.09 -24.53
CA PRO A 517 42.50 17.27 -25.95
C PRO A 517 41.37 17.97 -26.70
N PRO A 518 40.08 17.64 -26.50
CA PRO A 518 38.97 18.35 -27.14
C PRO A 518 38.90 19.84 -26.72
N ILE A 519 39.11 20.16 -25.44
CA ILE A 519 39.12 21.56 -24.95
C ILE A 519 40.29 22.33 -25.58
N LYS A 520 41.49 21.74 -25.66
CA LYS A 520 42.65 22.35 -26.28
C LYS A 520 42.42 22.59 -27.79
N SER A 521 41.80 21.65 -28.51
CA SER A 521 41.44 21.84 -29.91
C SER A 521 40.42 22.97 -30.07
N ALA A 522 39.39 23.02 -29.24
CA ALA A 522 38.34 24.01 -29.29
C ALA A 522 38.85 25.45 -28.94
N MET A 523 39.93 25.59 -28.20
CA MET A 523 40.60 26.89 -27.97
C MET A 523 41.21 27.49 -29.27
N MET A 524 41.47 26.66 -30.29
CA MET A 524 42.04 27.08 -31.58
C MET A 524 40.99 27.05 -32.71
N ASP A 525 39.75 26.95 -32.38
CA ASP A 525 38.64 26.90 -33.33
C ASP A 525 38.47 28.22 -34.10
N ASP A 526 37.93 28.19 -35.31
CA ASP A 526 37.67 29.37 -36.13
C ASP A 526 36.57 30.26 -35.53
N ASP A 527 35.61 29.68 -34.80
CA ASP A 527 34.55 30.45 -34.14
C ASP A 527 35.05 31.04 -32.79
N TRP A 528 34.92 32.35 -32.67
CA TRP A 528 35.36 33.08 -31.48
C TRP A 528 34.57 32.69 -30.21
N ARG A 529 33.29 32.29 -30.35
CA ARG A 529 32.45 31.84 -29.23
C ARG A 529 32.97 30.54 -28.65
N ILE A 530 33.35 29.59 -29.52
CA ILE A 530 34.00 28.32 -29.10
C ILE A 530 35.29 28.63 -28.37
N ARG A 531 36.15 29.49 -28.95
CA ARG A 531 37.43 29.84 -28.30
C ARG A 531 37.23 30.46 -26.91
N GLN A 532 36.32 31.44 -26.78
CA GLN A 532 36.02 32.10 -25.51
C GLN A 532 35.53 31.11 -24.45
N SER A 533 34.54 30.29 -24.77
CA SER A 533 33.96 29.29 -23.86
C SER A 533 34.98 28.22 -23.49
N SER A 534 35.80 27.79 -24.46
CA SER A 534 36.86 26.78 -24.23
C SER A 534 37.98 27.31 -23.33
N ILE A 535 38.35 28.61 -23.42
CA ILE A 535 39.27 29.25 -22.51
C ILE A 535 38.68 29.26 -21.08
N GLN A 536 37.40 29.52 -20.95
CA GLN A 536 36.71 29.47 -19.67
C GLN A 536 36.70 28.06 -19.08
N LEU A 537 36.40 27.01 -19.89
CA LEU A 537 36.49 25.62 -19.48
C LEU A 537 37.91 25.20 -19.08
N MET A 538 38.94 25.70 -19.81
CA MET A 538 40.33 25.47 -19.46
C MET A 538 40.68 26.11 -18.11
N GLY A 539 40.20 27.33 -17.84
CA GLY A 539 40.37 27.99 -16.54
C GLY A 539 39.76 27.16 -15.40
N GLU A 540 38.54 26.62 -15.60
CA GLU A 540 37.87 25.74 -14.64
C GLU A 540 38.64 24.44 -14.41
N LEU A 541 39.21 23.86 -15.49
CA LEU A 541 40.03 22.64 -15.44
C LEU A 541 41.31 22.90 -14.61
N LEU A 542 42.04 23.99 -14.89
CA LEU A 542 43.25 24.37 -14.15
C LEU A 542 42.91 24.66 -12.68
N TYR A 543 41.80 25.35 -12.41
CA TYR A 543 41.33 25.59 -11.05
C TYR A 543 41.02 24.29 -10.30
N THR A 544 40.32 23.36 -10.93
CA THR A 544 39.96 22.06 -10.34
C THR A 544 41.18 21.20 -10.04
N LEU A 545 42.22 21.25 -10.89
CA LEU A 545 43.50 20.56 -10.70
C LEU A 545 44.39 21.27 -9.65
N GLY A 546 44.36 22.60 -9.60
CA GLY A 546 45.20 23.42 -8.71
C GLY A 546 44.71 23.44 -7.25
N HIS A 547 43.40 23.37 -7.02
CA HIS A 547 42.83 23.43 -5.66
C HIS A 547 43.15 22.21 -4.78
N THR A 548 43.62 21.12 -5.35
CA THR A 548 44.10 19.95 -4.58
C THR A 548 45.37 20.28 -3.75
N LYS A 549 46.13 21.34 -4.07
CA LYS A 549 47.29 21.78 -3.28
C LYS A 549 46.91 22.48 -1.96
N ALA A 550 45.72 23.06 -1.85
CA ALA A 550 45.35 23.89 -0.69
C ALA A 550 44.57 23.14 0.42
N VAL A 551 43.99 22.00 0.13
CA VAL A 551 43.17 21.22 1.08
C VAL A 551 43.91 19.97 1.61
N GLY A 552 45.05 19.62 1.04
CA GLY A 552 45.84 18.43 1.39
C GLY A 552 46.82 18.62 2.57
N ILE A 553 46.55 19.51 3.53
CA ILE A 553 47.26 19.56 4.82
C ILE A 553 46.30 19.07 5.91
N SER A 554 45.97 17.80 5.90
CA SER A 554 45.59 17.00 7.08
C SER A 554 45.62 15.52 6.70
N GLU A 555 46.68 14.86 7.10
CA GLU A 555 46.78 13.48 7.57
C GLU A 555 45.76 12.47 7.08
N ASP A 556 46.09 11.72 5.96
CA ASP A 556 45.89 10.27 5.91
C ASP A 556 46.70 9.69 4.73
N GLU A 557 47.83 9.07 5.06
CA GLU A 557 48.78 8.40 4.15
C GLU A 557 48.27 7.05 3.66
N ASN A 558 47.08 6.94 3.02
CA ASN A 558 46.70 5.65 2.42
C ASN A 558 45.70 5.75 1.26
N ASP A 559 45.70 6.83 0.49
CA ASP A 559 44.94 6.84 -0.75
C ASP A 559 45.91 6.85 -1.94
N THR A 560 45.76 5.83 -2.83
CA THR A 560 46.57 5.63 -4.05
C THR A 560 46.24 6.65 -5.14
N GLY A 561 46.08 7.90 -4.77
CA GLY A 561 46.00 9.05 -5.67
C GLY A 561 47.38 9.40 -6.22
N LEU A 562 47.47 9.58 -7.52
CA LEU A 562 48.66 10.09 -8.22
C LEU A 562 49.25 11.31 -7.44
N SER A 563 50.53 11.27 -7.09
CA SER A 563 51.18 12.40 -6.40
C SER A 563 51.00 13.68 -7.22
N ASN A 564 50.89 14.83 -6.54
CA ASN A 564 50.80 16.14 -7.20
C ASN A 564 51.84 16.35 -8.30
N ASP A 565 53.03 15.79 -8.11
CA ASP A 565 54.14 15.82 -9.08
C ASP A 565 53.82 15.01 -10.34
N ALA A 566 53.07 13.92 -10.21
CA ALA A 566 52.65 13.10 -11.36
C ALA A 566 51.54 13.78 -12.19
N VAL A 567 50.65 14.54 -11.55
CA VAL A 567 49.63 15.36 -12.23
C VAL A 567 50.27 16.54 -12.93
N GLU A 568 51.25 17.21 -12.26
CA GLU A 568 52.00 18.33 -12.85
C GLU A 568 52.85 17.86 -14.03
N LEU A 569 53.51 16.69 -13.94
CA LEU A 569 54.29 16.08 -15.02
C LEU A 569 53.39 15.63 -16.20
N ARG A 570 52.17 15.12 -15.94
CA ARG A 570 51.18 14.83 -16.97
C ARG A 570 50.68 16.08 -17.67
N LEU A 571 50.34 17.13 -16.95
CA LEU A 571 49.97 18.44 -17.50
C LEU A 571 51.08 19.03 -18.36
N GLN A 572 52.36 18.99 -17.90
CA GLN A 572 53.52 19.47 -18.65
C GLN A 572 53.73 18.67 -19.94
N ASN A 573 53.59 17.34 -19.90
CA ASN A 573 53.75 16.46 -21.06
C ASN A 573 52.60 16.60 -22.07
N GLU A 574 51.37 16.72 -21.63
CA GLU A 574 50.20 16.81 -22.51
C GLU A 574 49.94 18.21 -23.06
N LEU A 575 50.30 19.29 -22.30
CA LEU A 575 50.20 20.67 -22.77
C LEU A 575 51.41 21.10 -23.62
N GLY A 576 52.50 20.31 -23.65
CA GLY A 576 53.72 20.66 -24.39
C GLY A 576 54.40 21.92 -23.87
N MET A 577 54.17 22.27 -22.60
CA MET A 577 54.82 23.40 -21.93
C MET A 577 56.18 22.95 -21.44
N GLN A 578 57.22 23.47 -22.06
CA GLN A 578 58.57 23.45 -21.48
C GLN A 578 58.55 24.32 -20.23
N THR A 579 59.02 23.76 -19.12
CA THR A 579 59.22 24.31 -17.79
C THR A 579 59.20 25.83 -17.69
N TRP A 580 58.21 26.39 -16.98
CA TRP A 580 58.31 27.70 -16.37
C TRP A 580 59.19 27.58 -15.12
N THR A 581 60.45 27.78 -15.28
CA THR A 581 61.34 28.10 -14.18
C THR A 581 61.41 29.62 -14.11
N GLU A 582 60.71 30.23 -13.20
CA GLU A 582 60.79 31.34 -12.30
C GLU A 582 59.43 31.88 -11.90
#